data_ce1f5bf18095f68a0fbebf8dbf4b492c
#
_entry.id   ce1f5bf18095f68a0fbebf8dbf4b492c
#
_cell.length_a   1.000
_cell.length_b   1.000
_cell.length_c   1.000
_cell.angle_alpha   90.00
_cell.angle_beta   90.00
_cell.angle_gamma   90.00
#
_symmetry.space_group_name_H-M   'P 1'
#
loop_
_entity.id
_entity.type
_entity.pdbx_description
1 polymer ?
#
loop_
_entity_poly.entity_id
_entity_poly.type
_entity_poly.pdbx_seq_one_letter_code
_entity_poly.pdbx_strand_id
1 'polypeptide(L)'
;MKSTSPDSDQTLSLFFLFSHDTCTVSCSVGGFFKRGYRTHISAAPLRETLAAAVAYSTLHTLPMGVPYRVVDPFCGTGTLLQEWYSFTHNDSPACQRRRLLPGYKEVWSVESERGNSMWDSHKDYPLLGYDASEKAIRGAVHNTQRLIGSESLAPFQFTACPFHQFQERMEKEKPWVILSNVEAGVMRDG
;
A
#
# COMPACT_ATOMS: atom_id res chain seq x y z
N MET A 1 -5.04 -24.47 -30.45
CA MET A 1 -5.36 -24.53 -29.02
C MET A 1 -4.50 -23.52 -28.29
N LYS A 2 -5.07 -22.38 -27.87
CA LYS A 2 -4.38 -21.43 -27.01
C LYS A 2 -4.49 -21.95 -25.59
N SER A 3 -3.38 -22.34 -24.96
CA SER A 3 -3.36 -22.62 -23.54
C SER A 3 -3.54 -21.29 -22.81
N THR A 4 -4.68 -21.10 -22.20
CA THR A 4 -4.87 -20.08 -21.18
C THR A 4 -4.02 -20.48 -19.99
N SER A 5 -2.98 -19.70 -19.70
CA SER A 5 -2.24 -19.85 -18.45
C SER A 5 -3.23 -19.65 -17.30
N PRO A 6 -3.27 -20.55 -16.31
CA PRO A 6 -4.10 -20.36 -15.14
C PRO A 6 -3.67 -19.07 -14.45
N ASP A 7 -4.64 -18.30 -13.97
CA ASP A 7 -4.43 -17.10 -13.16
C ASP A 7 -3.37 -17.37 -12.09
N SER A 8 -2.23 -16.72 -12.22
CA SER A 8 -1.05 -16.95 -11.38
C SER A 8 -1.25 -16.56 -9.90
N ASP A 9 -2.41 -16.05 -9.57
CA ASP A 9 -2.75 -15.58 -8.22
C ASP A 9 -3.32 -16.65 -7.27
N GLN A 10 -3.59 -17.86 -7.76
CA GLN A 10 -4.16 -18.96 -6.97
C GLN A 10 -3.22 -20.17 -6.79
N THR A 11 -1.96 -20.04 -7.15
CA THR A 11 -1.03 -21.18 -7.06
C THR A 11 -0.51 -21.34 -5.64
N LEU A 12 -0.83 -22.46 -5.03
CA LEU A 12 -0.21 -22.90 -3.78
C LEU A 12 1.13 -23.54 -4.09
N SER A 13 2.21 -23.00 -3.58
CA SER A 13 3.55 -23.57 -3.73
C SER A 13 3.98 -24.27 -2.44
N LEU A 14 4.31 -25.55 -2.53
CA LEU A 14 4.89 -26.32 -1.45
C LEU A 14 6.39 -26.43 -1.65
N PHE A 15 7.13 -26.09 -0.61
CA PHE A 15 8.59 -26.21 -0.55
C PHE A 15 8.96 -27.29 0.45
N PHE A 16 9.83 -28.21 0.03
CA PHE A 16 10.37 -29.26 0.86
C PHE A 16 11.87 -29.01 1.06
N LEU A 17 12.29 -28.81 2.28
CA LEU A 17 13.70 -28.68 2.66
C LEU A 17 14.11 -29.90 3.46
N PHE A 18 15.07 -30.66 2.94
CA PHE A 18 15.67 -31.79 3.63
C PHE A 18 17.02 -31.39 4.20
N SER A 19 17.19 -31.56 5.52
CA SER A 19 18.44 -31.26 6.22
C SER A 19 18.54 -32.11 7.49
N HIS A 20 19.67 -32.80 7.68
CA HIS A 20 19.95 -33.60 8.90
C HIS A 20 18.78 -34.52 9.30
N ASP A 21 18.36 -35.43 8.42
CA ASP A 21 17.25 -36.37 8.60
C ASP A 21 15.89 -35.72 8.93
N THR A 22 15.79 -34.41 8.74
CA THR A 22 14.58 -33.65 8.95
C THR A 22 14.04 -33.12 7.62
N CYS A 23 12.73 -33.28 7.40
CA CYS A 23 12.02 -32.67 6.28
C CYS A 23 11.15 -31.51 6.80
N THR A 24 11.49 -30.30 6.41
CA THR A 24 10.65 -29.12 6.66
C THR A 24 9.76 -28.88 5.45
N VAL A 25 8.45 -28.87 5.67
CA VAL A 25 7.47 -28.57 4.63
C VAL A 25 6.94 -27.15 4.85
N SER A 26 7.15 -26.28 3.87
CA SER A 26 6.65 -24.90 3.90
C SER A 26 5.66 -24.69 2.78
N CYS A 27 4.55 -24.03 3.09
CA CYS A 27 3.53 -23.65 2.13
C CYS A 27 3.60 -22.17 1.85
N SER A 28 3.79 -21.77 0.59
CA SER A 28 3.72 -20.38 0.17
C SER A 28 2.40 -20.10 -0.53
N VAL A 29 1.71 -19.15 0.02
CA VAL A 29 0.41 -18.70 -0.45
C VAL A 29 0.58 -17.45 -1.30
N GLY A 30 1.01 -17.63 -2.54
CA GLY A 30 1.33 -16.53 -3.44
C GLY A 30 2.62 -15.79 -3.05
N GLY A 31 3.17 -15.00 -3.96
CA GLY A 31 4.38 -14.24 -3.67
C GLY A 31 4.15 -13.17 -2.60
N PHE A 32 4.97 -13.15 -1.57
CA PHE A 32 4.91 -12.17 -0.48
C PHE A 32 5.06 -10.71 -0.93
N PHE A 33 5.47 -10.49 -2.17
CA PHE A 33 5.89 -9.17 -2.67
C PHE A 33 4.85 -8.44 -3.50
N LYS A 34 3.82 -9.12 -3.99
CA LYS A 34 2.79 -8.49 -4.82
C LYS A 34 1.53 -8.23 -4.02
N ARG A 35 1.22 -6.96 -3.87
CA ARG A 35 -0.01 -6.48 -3.22
C ARG A 35 -1.16 -6.45 -4.21
N GLY A 36 -1.71 -7.35 -4.77
CA GLY A 36 -2.79 -7.42 -5.78
C GLY A 36 -3.44 -6.11 -6.31
N TYR A 37 -3.43 -5.04 -5.56
CA TYR A 37 -3.99 -3.75 -5.95
C TYR A 37 -3.12 -2.97 -6.96
N ARG A 38 -1.80 -3.19 -6.96
CA ARG A 38 -0.84 -2.40 -7.71
C ARG A 38 -0.65 -2.92 -9.12
N THR A 39 -1.40 -2.38 -10.07
CA THR A 39 -1.31 -2.71 -11.50
C THR A 39 -0.62 -1.62 -12.31
N HIS A 40 -0.67 -0.37 -11.84
CA HIS A 40 0.04 0.76 -12.42
C HIS A 40 1.32 1.04 -11.64
N ILE A 41 2.44 1.06 -12.35
CA ILE A 41 3.79 1.19 -11.76
C ILE A 41 4.50 2.34 -12.47
N SER A 42 5.15 3.23 -11.69
CA SER A 42 6.02 4.29 -12.20
C SER A 42 7.36 3.73 -12.69
N ALA A 43 8.19 4.57 -13.32
CA ALA A 43 9.51 4.17 -13.82
C ALA A 43 10.47 3.74 -12.69
N ALA A 44 10.38 4.40 -11.52
CA ALA A 44 11.17 4.07 -10.33
C ALA A 44 10.23 3.86 -9.13
N PRO A 45 9.62 2.68 -9.01
CA PRO A 45 8.59 2.44 -8.02
C PRO A 45 9.19 2.12 -6.65
N LEU A 46 8.72 2.80 -5.60
CA LEU A 46 8.99 2.36 -4.23
C LEU A 46 8.39 0.96 -4.02
N ARG A 47 9.17 0.07 -3.41
CA ARG A 47 8.67 -1.26 -3.03
C ARG A 47 7.61 -1.13 -1.94
N GLU A 48 6.53 -1.87 -2.06
CA GLU A 48 5.41 -1.84 -1.12
C GLU A 48 5.85 -2.19 0.31
N THR A 49 6.80 -3.10 0.47
CA THR A 49 7.36 -3.47 1.78
C THR A 49 8.12 -2.32 2.45
N LEU A 50 8.82 -1.50 1.66
CA LEU A 50 9.49 -0.29 2.18
C LEU A 50 8.46 0.80 2.51
N ALA A 51 7.48 1.01 1.65
CA ALA A 51 6.38 1.93 1.92
C ALA A 51 5.63 1.54 3.20
N ALA A 52 5.36 0.25 3.38
CA ALA A 52 4.76 -0.29 4.59
C ALA A 52 5.62 -0.03 5.84
N ALA A 53 6.94 -0.23 5.75
CA ALA A 53 7.84 0.04 6.87
C ALA A 53 7.86 1.53 7.25
N VAL A 54 7.86 2.44 6.25
CA VAL A 54 7.77 3.89 6.48
C VAL A 54 6.45 4.25 7.14
N ALA A 55 5.32 3.78 6.61
CA ALA A 55 4.00 4.03 7.18
C ALA A 55 3.91 3.53 8.63
N TYR A 56 4.34 2.30 8.90
CA TYR A 56 4.36 1.70 10.22
C TYR A 56 5.21 2.51 11.21
N SER A 57 6.46 2.83 10.84
CA SER A 57 7.36 3.59 11.70
C SER A 57 6.82 4.98 12.02
N THR A 58 6.19 5.64 11.03
CA THR A 58 5.61 6.97 11.23
C THR A 58 4.40 6.90 12.17
N LEU A 59 3.49 5.94 11.96
CA LEU A 59 2.32 5.75 12.82
C LEU A 59 2.70 5.56 14.29
N HIS A 60 3.79 4.86 14.58
CA HIS A 60 4.29 4.68 15.94
C HIS A 60 4.82 5.95 16.61
N THR A 61 5.17 6.96 15.85
CA THR A 61 5.70 8.23 16.38
C THR A 61 4.66 9.31 16.53
N LEU A 62 3.47 9.12 15.94
CA LEU A 62 2.42 10.14 15.96
C LEU A 62 1.65 10.15 17.28
N PRO A 63 1.37 11.34 17.80
CA PRO A 63 0.55 11.47 19.00
C PRO A 63 -0.90 11.06 18.71
N MET A 64 -1.49 10.33 19.63
CA MET A 64 -2.90 9.94 19.58
C MET A 64 -3.81 11.16 19.76
N GLY A 65 -4.92 11.18 19.00
CA GLY A 65 -5.98 12.19 19.16
C GLY A 65 -5.66 13.58 18.61
N VAL A 66 -4.51 13.77 17.97
CA VAL A 66 -4.19 15.03 17.28
C VAL A 66 -4.61 14.94 15.82
N PRO A 67 -5.55 15.78 15.33
CA PRO A 67 -5.93 15.77 13.93
C PRO A 67 -4.79 16.27 13.04
N TYR A 68 -4.51 15.55 11.96
CA TYR A 68 -3.51 15.93 10.96
C TYR A 68 -3.95 15.48 9.56
N ARG A 69 -3.25 15.93 8.55
CA ARG A 69 -3.38 15.45 7.17
C ARG A 69 -2.13 14.70 6.78
N VAL A 70 -2.27 13.58 6.12
CA VAL A 70 -1.13 12.83 5.58
C VAL A 70 -0.93 13.23 4.13
N VAL A 71 0.28 13.63 3.79
CA VAL A 71 0.59 14.12 2.45
C VAL A 71 1.84 13.45 1.87
N ASP A 72 1.76 13.09 0.61
CA ASP A 72 2.90 12.72 -0.22
C ASP A 72 2.99 13.69 -1.41
N PRO A 73 3.92 14.65 -1.38
CA PRO A 73 4.08 15.64 -2.44
C PRO A 73 4.70 15.11 -3.74
N PHE A 74 5.19 13.87 -3.74
CA PHE A 74 5.76 13.17 -4.89
C PHE A 74 5.21 11.74 -4.96
N CYS A 75 3.89 11.62 -4.91
CA CYS A 75 3.23 10.34 -4.62
C CYS A 75 3.39 9.28 -5.70
N GLY A 76 3.79 9.65 -6.92
CA GLY A 76 3.84 8.72 -8.03
C GLY A 76 2.50 8.00 -8.21
N THR A 77 2.51 6.68 -8.12
CA THR A 77 1.30 5.85 -8.18
C THR A 77 0.66 5.58 -6.81
N GLY A 78 0.99 6.36 -5.78
CA GLY A 78 0.30 6.42 -4.49
C GLY A 78 0.71 5.38 -3.45
N THR A 79 1.83 4.68 -3.64
CA THR A 79 2.19 3.50 -2.83
C THR A 79 2.30 3.80 -1.32
N LEU A 80 2.92 4.92 -0.91
CA LEU A 80 3.05 5.28 0.51
C LEU A 80 1.69 5.49 1.18
N LEU A 81 0.80 6.24 0.54
CA LEU A 81 -0.53 6.51 1.06
C LEU A 81 -1.41 5.26 1.08
N GLN A 82 -1.26 4.38 0.09
CA GLN A 82 -1.99 3.10 0.02
C GLN A 82 -1.56 2.15 1.14
N GLU A 83 -0.27 2.06 1.44
CA GLU A 83 0.21 1.25 2.58
C GLU A 83 -0.18 1.88 3.92
N TRP A 84 -0.19 3.21 4.04
CA TRP A 84 -0.74 3.90 5.21
C TRP A 84 -2.20 3.52 5.46
N TYR A 85 -3.03 3.61 4.43
CA TYR A 85 -4.43 3.22 4.49
C TYR A 85 -4.60 1.77 4.95
N SER A 86 -3.80 0.86 4.39
CA SER A 86 -3.86 -0.57 4.73
C SER A 86 -3.61 -0.83 6.22
N PHE A 87 -2.71 -0.08 6.86
CA PHE A 87 -2.48 -0.18 8.30
C PHE A 87 -3.63 0.39 9.12
N THR A 88 -4.07 1.59 8.79
CA THR A 88 -5.09 2.28 9.60
C THR A 88 -6.47 1.64 9.47
N HIS A 89 -6.76 0.96 8.36
CA HIS A 89 -8.04 0.29 8.13
C HIS A 89 -8.01 -1.21 8.41
N ASN A 90 -6.90 -1.73 8.93
CA ASN A 90 -6.70 -3.16 9.17
C ASN A 90 -7.06 -4.03 7.94
N ASP A 91 -6.90 -3.46 6.75
CA ASP A 91 -7.21 -4.09 5.47
C ASP A 91 -5.93 -4.40 4.67
N SER A 92 -5.02 -5.11 5.33
CA SER A 92 -3.79 -5.54 4.70
C SER A 92 -4.11 -6.41 3.48
N PRO A 93 -3.50 -6.12 2.31
CA PRO A 93 -3.62 -6.98 1.13
C PRO A 93 -3.23 -8.44 1.39
N ALA A 94 -2.37 -8.68 2.38
CA ALA A 94 -2.06 -10.02 2.84
C ALA A 94 -3.28 -10.70 3.49
N CYS A 95 -4.10 -9.94 4.23
CA CYS A 95 -5.35 -10.47 4.80
C CYS A 95 -6.38 -10.75 3.71
N GLN A 96 -6.48 -9.90 2.69
CA GLN A 96 -7.39 -10.13 1.55
C GLN A 96 -7.00 -11.41 0.79
N ARG A 97 -5.71 -11.63 0.52
CA ARG A 97 -5.25 -12.86 -0.15
C ARG A 97 -5.52 -14.12 0.67
N ARG A 98 -5.36 -14.07 1.98
CA ARG A 98 -5.68 -15.19 2.85
C ARG A 98 -7.15 -15.60 2.75
N ARG A 99 -8.07 -14.65 2.57
CA ARG A 99 -9.51 -14.92 2.39
C ARG A 99 -9.83 -15.61 1.07
N LEU A 100 -8.95 -15.47 0.06
CA LEU A 100 -9.16 -16.03 -1.29
C LEU A 100 -8.64 -17.47 -1.42
N LEU A 101 -7.98 -18.02 -0.40
CA LEU A 101 -7.47 -19.38 -0.44
C LEU A 101 -8.59 -20.39 -0.17
N PRO A 102 -8.82 -21.33 -1.08
CA PRO A 102 -9.69 -22.46 -0.80
C PRO A 102 -9.20 -23.23 0.44
N GLY A 103 -10.10 -23.52 1.36
CA GLY A 103 -9.78 -24.28 2.58
C GLY A 103 -9.03 -23.51 3.66
N TYR A 104 -8.81 -22.20 3.50
CA TYR A 104 -8.09 -21.41 4.51
C TYR A 104 -8.77 -21.44 5.88
N LYS A 105 -10.12 -21.36 5.92
CA LYS A 105 -10.91 -21.37 7.14
C LYS A 105 -10.84 -22.72 7.89
N GLU A 106 -10.64 -23.82 7.15
CA GLU A 106 -10.58 -25.16 7.71
C GLU A 106 -9.18 -25.50 8.25
N VAL A 107 -8.13 -24.94 7.65
CA VAL A 107 -6.73 -25.19 8.04
C VAL A 107 -6.24 -24.21 9.10
N TRP A 108 -6.73 -22.98 9.07
CA TRP A 108 -6.29 -21.90 9.95
C TRP A 108 -7.50 -21.28 10.63
N SER A 109 -7.93 -21.82 11.73
CA SER A 109 -8.95 -21.23 12.61
C SER A 109 -8.46 -19.97 13.33
N VAL A 110 -7.66 -19.15 12.65
CA VAL A 110 -7.36 -17.82 13.11
C VAL A 110 -8.61 -17.00 12.80
N GLU A 111 -9.54 -16.96 13.73
CA GLU A 111 -10.43 -15.83 13.83
C GLU A 111 -9.55 -14.61 13.80
N SER A 112 -9.48 -13.98 12.62
CA SER A 112 -9.03 -12.61 12.59
C SER A 112 -10.13 -11.84 13.30
N GLU A 113 -10.06 -11.83 14.63
CA GLU A 113 -10.68 -10.77 15.38
C GLU A 113 -10.22 -9.51 14.66
N ARG A 114 -11.15 -8.86 13.99
CA ARG A 114 -11.00 -7.45 13.66
C ARG A 114 -11.04 -6.72 15.00
N GLY A 115 -10.04 -6.99 15.81
CA GLY A 115 -9.77 -6.22 17.00
C GLY A 115 -9.56 -4.79 16.53
N ASN A 116 -10.02 -3.84 17.30
CA ASN A 116 -9.72 -2.44 17.06
C ASN A 116 -8.23 -2.33 16.80
N SER A 117 -7.86 -1.91 15.59
CA SER A 117 -6.47 -1.64 15.28
C SER A 117 -6.02 -0.55 16.26
N MET A 118 -4.82 -0.68 16.83
CA MET A 118 -4.23 0.42 17.60
C MET A 118 -4.15 1.72 16.77
N TRP A 119 -4.38 1.63 15.46
CA TRP A 119 -4.37 2.73 14.48
C TRP A 119 -5.76 3.21 14.08
N ASP A 120 -6.83 2.73 14.71
CA ASP A 120 -8.21 3.12 14.38
C ASP A 120 -8.45 4.64 14.53
N SER A 121 -7.74 5.28 15.45
CA SER A 121 -7.77 6.74 15.62
C SER A 121 -7.21 7.53 14.43
N HIS A 122 -6.56 6.87 13.49
CA HIS A 122 -5.94 7.49 12.31
C HIS A 122 -6.70 7.21 11.00
N LYS A 123 -7.86 6.55 11.06
CA LYS A 123 -8.63 6.14 9.86
C LYS A 123 -9.22 7.30 9.08
N ASP A 124 -9.71 8.30 9.79
CA ASP A 124 -10.53 9.38 9.21
C ASP A 124 -9.70 10.55 8.68
N TYR A 125 -8.38 10.42 8.71
CA TYR A 125 -7.52 11.52 8.28
C TYR A 125 -7.36 11.55 6.77
N PRO A 126 -7.45 12.74 6.14
CA PRO A 126 -7.26 12.87 4.70
C PRO A 126 -5.87 12.42 4.25
N LEU A 127 -5.84 11.65 3.17
CA LEU A 127 -4.64 11.14 2.51
C LEU A 127 -4.46 11.88 1.18
N LEU A 128 -3.49 12.79 1.13
CA LEU A 128 -3.32 13.72 0.03
C LEU A 128 -2.08 13.37 -0.79
N GLY A 129 -2.26 13.02 -2.05
CA GLY A 129 -1.19 12.69 -2.99
C GLY A 129 -1.04 13.74 -4.07
N TYR A 130 0.17 14.21 -4.28
CA TYR A 130 0.51 15.17 -5.33
C TYR A 130 1.63 14.61 -6.21
N ASP A 131 1.56 14.87 -7.49
CA ASP A 131 2.61 14.55 -8.45
C ASP A 131 2.50 15.47 -9.67
N ALA A 132 3.61 15.83 -10.30
CA ALA A 132 3.60 16.65 -11.51
C ALA A 132 3.06 15.85 -12.72
N SER A 133 3.12 14.54 -12.69
CA SER A 133 2.69 13.65 -13.76
C SER A 133 1.23 13.25 -13.63
N GLU A 134 0.39 13.74 -14.53
CA GLU A 134 -1.00 13.28 -14.63
C GLU A 134 -1.12 11.76 -14.85
N LYS A 135 -0.16 11.15 -15.55
CA LYS A 135 -0.13 9.70 -15.75
C LYS A 135 0.07 8.97 -14.42
N ALA A 136 0.96 9.49 -13.57
CA ALA A 136 1.19 8.93 -12.23
C ALA A 136 -0.07 9.04 -11.38
N ILE A 137 -0.73 10.20 -11.38
CA ILE A 137 -1.98 10.43 -10.65
C ILE A 137 -3.10 9.50 -11.13
N ARG A 138 -3.28 9.31 -12.45
CA ARG A 138 -4.24 8.31 -12.95
C ARG A 138 -3.93 6.90 -12.44
N GLY A 139 -2.64 6.55 -12.39
CA GLY A 139 -2.19 5.28 -11.83
C GLY A 139 -2.48 5.16 -10.33
N ALA A 140 -2.30 6.24 -9.56
CA ALA A 140 -2.62 6.29 -8.13
C ALA A 140 -4.11 6.07 -7.88
N VAL A 141 -4.97 6.77 -8.61
CA VAL A 141 -6.43 6.61 -8.55
C VAL A 141 -6.82 5.15 -8.83
N HIS A 142 -6.34 4.58 -9.92
CA HIS A 142 -6.68 3.21 -10.31
C HIS A 142 -6.22 2.17 -9.27
N ASN A 143 -4.98 2.29 -8.80
CA ASN A 143 -4.46 1.38 -7.77
C ASN A 143 -5.25 1.50 -6.46
N THR A 144 -5.65 2.72 -6.09
CA THR A 144 -6.44 2.97 -4.88
C THR A 144 -7.85 2.40 -4.99
N GLN A 145 -8.52 2.56 -6.12
CA GLN A 145 -9.82 1.94 -6.36
C GLN A 145 -9.76 0.42 -6.23
N ARG A 146 -8.71 -0.20 -6.74
CA ARG A 146 -8.48 -1.63 -6.58
C ARG A 146 -8.19 -2.03 -5.13
N LEU A 147 -7.49 -1.19 -4.37
CA LEU A 147 -7.21 -1.43 -2.95
C LEU A 147 -8.50 -1.40 -2.13
N ILE A 148 -9.30 -0.35 -2.33
CA ILE A 148 -10.52 -0.14 -1.55
C ILE A 148 -11.66 -1.05 -2.04
N GLY A 149 -11.64 -1.46 -3.30
CA GLY A 149 -12.73 -2.20 -3.94
C GLY A 149 -13.96 -1.32 -4.20
N SER A 150 -13.78 -0.01 -4.37
CA SER A 150 -14.83 0.99 -4.55
C SER A 150 -14.43 2.06 -5.56
N GLU A 151 -15.43 2.64 -6.22
CA GLU A 151 -15.25 3.83 -7.05
C GLU A 151 -14.99 5.10 -6.20
N SER A 152 -15.47 5.13 -4.98
CA SER A 152 -15.19 6.21 -4.04
C SER A 152 -13.73 6.15 -3.61
N LEU A 153 -13.04 7.27 -3.68
CA LEU A 153 -11.64 7.38 -3.26
C LEU A 153 -11.46 7.80 -1.80
N ALA A 154 -12.54 8.08 -1.07
CA ALA A 154 -12.39 8.52 0.32
C ALA A 154 -11.61 7.48 1.16
N PRO A 155 -10.62 7.90 1.97
CA PRO A 155 -10.22 9.27 2.31
C PRO A 155 -9.13 9.89 1.41
N PHE A 156 -8.83 9.31 0.26
CA PHE A 156 -7.77 9.78 -0.62
C PHE A 156 -8.20 10.95 -1.51
N GLN A 157 -7.24 11.86 -1.76
CA GLN A 157 -7.34 12.90 -2.76
C GLN A 157 -6.03 12.96 -3.54
N PHE A 158 -6.09 12.78 -4.86
CA PHE A 158 -4.92 12.86 -5.74
C PHE A 158 -5.03 14.06 -6.67
N THR A 159 -3.96 14.84 -6.77
CA THR A 159 -3.93 16.06 -7.58
C THR A 159 -2.65 16.12 -8.42
N ALA A 160 -2.82 16.28 -9.72
CA ALA A 160 -1.69 16.57 -10.59
C ALA A 160 -1.30 18.05 -10.44
N CYS A 161 -0.15 18.33 -9.87
CA CYS A 161 0.39 19.68 -9.79
C CYS A 161 1.91 19.69 -9.58
N PRO A 162 2.61 20.70 -10.10
CA PRO A 162 4.02 20.92 -9.78
C PRO A 162 4.24 21.22 -8.29
N PHE A 163 5.42 20.87 -7.80
CA PHE A 163 5.75 20.98 -6.35
C PHE A 163 5.60 22.41 -5.80
N HIS A 164 5.95 23.44 -6.57
CA HIS A 164 5.80 24.84 -6.12
C HIS A 164 4.34 25.22 -5.81
N GLN A 165 3.38 24.71 -6.60
CA GLN A 165 1.95 24.95 -6.33
C GLN A 165 1.47 24.20 -5.07
N PHE A 166 2.05 23.05 -4.78
CA PHE A 166 1.80 22.33 -3.54
C PHE A 166 2.28 23.14 -2.34
N GLN A 167 3.47 23.76 -2.38
CA GLN A 167 4.01 24.58 -1.29
C GLN A 167 3.06 25.70 -0.89
N GLU A 168 2.49 26.41 -1.86
CA GLU A 168 1.52 27.50 -1.59
C GLU A 168 0.26 27.03 -0.83
N ARG A 169 -0.13 25.76 -1.04
CA ARG A 169 -1.27 25.15 -0.36
C ARG A 169 -0.93 24.74 1.06
N MET A 170 0.29 24.25 1.29
CA MET A 170 0.72 23.81 2.63
C MET A 170 0.73 24.91 3.69
N GLU A 171 1.02 26.15 3.31
CA GLU A 171 1.15 27.25 4.25
C GLU A 171 -0.18 27.57 4.98
N LYS A 172 -1.31 27.18 4.39
CA LYS A 172 -2.65 27.56 4.88
C LYS A 172 -3.29 26.57 5.86
N GLU A 173 -2.80 25.34 5.92
CA GLU A 173 -3.51 24.27 6.63
C GLU A 173 -2.55 23.35 7.41
N LYS A 174 -2.55 23.41 8.72
CA LYS A 174 -1.71 22.59 9.63
C LYS A 174 -2.60 21.81 10.60
N PRO A 175 -2.10 20.72 11.21
CA PRO A 175 -0.80 20.07 11.08
C PRO A 175 -0.72 19.06 9.91
N TRP A 176 0.50 18.81 9.42
CA TRP A 176 0.80 17.88 8.35
C TRP A 176 1.72 16.74 8.80
N VAL A 177 1.47 15.55 8.28
CA VAL A 177 2.42 14.43 8.26
C VAL A 177 2.88 14.25 6.82
N ILE A 178 4.14 14.52 6.55
CA ILE A 178 4.70 14.41 5.22
C ILE A 178 5.39 13.06 5.09
N LEU A 179 4.90 12.24 4.18
CA LEU A 179 5.52 10.99 3.77
C LEU A 179 5.95 11.13 2.32
N SER A 180 7.23 10.93 2.03
CA SER A 180 7.67 11.02 0.65
C SER A 180 8.89 10.18 0.36
N ASN A 181 8.91 9.59 -0.83
CA ASN A 181 10.08 8.99 -1.43
C ASN A 181 10.58 9.90 -2.56
N VAL A 182 11.46 10.81 -2.20
CA VAL A 182 12.07 11.71 -3.18
C VAL A 182 13.16 10.93 -3.92
N GLU A 183 12.94 10.67 -5.22
CA GLU A 183 14.01 10.18 -6.06
C GLU A 183 15.13 11.24 -6.09
N ALA A 184 16.35 10.82 -5.76
CA ALA A 184 17.50 11.68 -6.00
C ALA A 184 17.55 11.98 -7.50
N GLY A 185 17.07 13.15 -7.88
CA GLY A 185 17.02 13.57 -9.27
C GLY A 185 18.42 13.44 -9.84
N VAL A 186 18.57 12.67 -10.90
CA VAL A 186 19.68 12.89 -11.83
C VAL A 186 19.46 14.33 -12.31
N MET A 187 20.26 15.25 -11.78
CA MET A 187 20.41 16.57 -12.40
C MET A 187 20.82 16.29 -13.86
N ARG A 188 19.86 16.36 -14.76
CA ARG A 188 20.15 16.47 -16.17
C ARG A 188 20.58 17.91 -16.32
N ASP A 189 21.89 18.11 -16.30
CA ASP A 189 22.48 19.33 -16.80
C ASP A 189 21.95 19.54 -18.20
N GLY A 190 21.11 20.57 -18.36
CA GLY A 190 20.55 21.00 -19.63
C GLY A 190 21.54 21.87 -20.38
#